data_ad575e21976f4dd09456e85a5c60dccc
#
_entry.id   ad575e21976f4dd09456e85a5c60dccc
#
_cell.length_a   1.000
_cell.length_b   1.000
_cell.length_c   1.000
_cell.angle_alpha   90.00
_cell.angle_beta   90.00
_cell.angle_gamma   90.00
#
_symmetry.space_group_name_H-M   'P 1'
#
loop_
_entity.id
_entity.type
_entity.pdbx_description
1 polymer ?
#
loop_
_entity_poly.entity_id
_entity_poly.type
_entity_poly.pdbx_seq_one_letter_code
_entity_poly.pdbx_strand_id
1 'polypeptide(L)'
;MKSAHLKRLASALLALSAVTHAHASELFPNLPAKTIGVQVKIQNFTVEDAAHIKAAGFSFVRFGVWSDSLSAKAYQQQVSDAFAAARSAGLPVLLTVRALKPLPANDLATAGESFANALAGLEKSYSAQLVAIEIWNEPDLDTYWPTRNFDTTFVPFMNAVCKSLQGTAPTTPRVGYGFARPPTAGSASTVALSRIVSEYPKCLNAISYHPYGMTATQISNAQTFIQQNFHLPGVISEWGISALSSNGGNDGQASKIASFIADVKRLNIPLTSIYEWKNSDTGSNDREKNFGLLTSGGQPKPAKLAAATQLNTQ
;
A
#
# COMPACT_ATOMS: atom_id res chain seq x y z
N MET A 1 -23.38 -9.30 55.51
CA MET A 1 -23.54 -8.46 54.31
C MET A 1 -22.16 -8.10 53.76
N LYS A 2 -21.51 -8.97 52.96
CA LYS A 2 -20.27 -8.71 52.18
C LYS A 2 -20.08 -9.89 51.24
N SER A 3 -20.67 -9.87 50.04
CA SER A 3 -20.31 -10.74 48.93
C SER A 3 -21.25 -10.51 47.74
N ALA A 4 -21.19 -9.34 47.10
CA ALA A 4 -21.99 -9.06 45.90
C ALA A 4 -21.31 -8.16 44.85
N HIS A 5 -20.02 -7.78 45.00
CA HIS A 5 -19.37 -6.83 44.10
C HIS A 5 -18.23 -7.38 43.23
N LEU A 6 -17.96 -8.71 43.25
CA LEU A 6 -16.81 -9.28 42.49
C LEU A 6 -17.19 -10.03 41.22
N LYS A 7 -18.43 -10.03 40.76
CA LYS A 7 -18.87 -10.78 39.55
C LYS A 7 -19.17 -9.93 38.33
N ARG A 8 -18.92 -8.63 38.32
CA ARG A 8 -19.21 -7.78 37.13
C ARG A 8 -18.01 -7.26 36.33
N LEU A 9 -16.78 -7.62 36.71
CA LEU A 9 -15.57 -7.17 36.01
C LEU A 9 -14.99 -8.19 35.04
N ALA A 10 -15.50 -9.42 34.99
CA ALA A 10 -14.95 -10.47 34.10
C ALA A 10 -15.62 -10.54 32.71
N SER A 11 -16.70 -9.83 32.45
CA SER A 11 -17.47 -9.93 31.20
C SER A 11 -17.15 -8.87 30.14
N ALA A 12 -16.28 -7.91 30.44
CA ALA A 12 -15.97 -6.80 29.52
C ALA A 12 -14.73 -7.02 28.65
N LEU A 13 -13.92 -8.06 28.90
CA LEU A 13 -12.67 -8.29 28.14
C LEU A 13 -12.79 -9.29 26.99
N LEU A 14 -13.93 -9.94 26.78
CA LEU A 14 -14.10 -10.94 25.71
C LEU A 14 -14.79 -10.40 24.43
N ALA A 15 -15.19 -9.15 24.40
CA ALA A 15 -15.91 -8.58 23.25
C ALA A 15 -15.01 -7.86 22.23
N LEU A 16 -13.69 -7.73 22.47
CA LEU A 16 -12.80 -6.96 21.58
C LEU A 16 -12.10 -7.78 20.46
N SER A 17 -12.23 -9.08 20.45
CA SER A 17 -11.50 -9.92 19.47
C SER A 17 -12.32 -10.39 18.27
N ALA A 18 -13.62 -10.11 18.20
CA ALA A 18 -14.50 -10.57 17.11
C ALA A 18 -14.76 -9.54 15.99
N VAL A 19 -14.26 -8.31 16.15
CA VAL A 19 -14.63 -7.19 15.25
C VAL A 19 -13.73 -7.06 14.02
N THR A 20 -12.57 -7.71 13.98
CA THR A 20 -11.57 -7.44 12.95
C THR A 20 -11.68 -8.25 11.65
N HIS A 21 -12.39 -9.36 11.62
CA HIS A 21 -12.45 -10.22 10.41
C HIS A 21 -13.52 -9.81 9.39
N ALA A 22 -14.57 -9.10 9.80
CA ALA A 22 -15.60 -8.60 8.88
C ALA A 22 -15.13 -7.36 8.08
N HIS A 23 -14.18 -6.61 8.59
CA HIS A 23 -13.80 -5.30 8.03
C HIS A 23 -12.93 -5.34 6.76
N ALA A 24 -12.10 -6.36 6.51
CA ALA A 24 -11.22 -6.36 5.34
C ALA A 24 -12.01 -6.59 4.04
N SER A 25 -12.99 -7.49 4.03
CA SER A 25 -13.84 -7.74 2.85
C SER A 25 -14.86 -6.63 2.62
N GLU A 26 -15.32 -5.96 3.68
CA GLU A 26 -16.16 -4.76 3.55
C GLU A 26 -15.36 -3.57 3.03
N LEU A 27 -14.09 -3.42 3.48
CA LEU A 27 -13.23 -2.31 3.10
C LEU A 27 -12.69 -2.46 1.67
N PHE A 28 -12.35 -3.68 1.26
CA PHE A 28 -11.76 -3.99 -0.05
C PHE A 28 -12.58 -5.07 -0.77
N PRO A 29 -13.74 -4.72 -1.38
CA PRO A 29 -14.68 -5.71 -1.92
C PRO A 29 -14.09 -6.58 -3.05
N ASN A 30 -13.10 -6.07 -3.79
CA ASN A 30 -12.41 -6.81 -4.85
C ASN A 30 -11.20 -7.61 -4.34
N LEU A 31 -10.86 -7.52 -3.04
CA LEU A 31 -9.75 -8.27 -2.48
C LEU A 31 -10.19 -9.70 -2.17
N PRO A 32 -9.47 -10.73 -2.66
CA PRO A 32 -9.69 -12.12 -2.24
C PRO A 32 -9.48 -12.30 -0.72
N ALA A 33 -9.95 -13.42 -0.17
CA ALA A 33 -9.82 -13.72 1.27
C ALA A 33 -8.38 -13.61 1.82
N LYS A 34 -7.37 -13.78 0.96
CA LYS A 34 -5.96 -13.55 1.29
C LYS A 34 -5.60 -12.08 1.03
N THR A 35 -4.88 -11.46 1.96
CA THR A 35 -4.64 -10.01 2.00
C THR A 35 -3.22 -9.60 1.60
N ILE A 36 -2.42 -10.52 1.01
CA ILE A 36 -1.02 -10.28 0.68
C ILE A 36 -0.81 -10.32 -0.82
N GLY A 37 -0.28 -9.23 -1.36
CA GLY A 37 0.11 -9.05 -2.75
C GLY A 37 1.59 -8.81 -2.92
N VAL A 38 2.00 -8.56 -4.16
CA VAL A 38 3.39 -8.26 -4.51
C VAL A 38 3.47 -7.10 -5.49
N GLN A 39 4.50 -6.27 -5.35
CA GLN A 39 4.74 -5.16 -6.26
C GLN A 39 5.40 -5.63 -7.54
N VAL A 40 4.92 -5.09 -8.66
CA VAL A 40 5.48 -5.25 -10.00
C VAL A 40 5.74 -3.87 -10.64
N LYS A 41 6.56 -3.84 -11.66
CA LYS A 41 6.81 -2.63 -12.47
C LYS A 41 6.12 -2.78 -13.81
N ILE A 42 5.26 -1.82 -14.18
CA ILE A 42 4.46 -1.87 -15.42
C ILE A 42 5.33 -2.01 -16.68
N GLN A 43 6.61 -1.59 -16.63
CA GLN A 43 7.54 -1.64 -17.74
C GLN A 43 7.92 -3.06 -18.18
N ASN A 44 7.85 -4.02 -17.26
CA ASN A 44 8.29 -5.40 -17.50
C ASN A 44 7.36 -6.45 -16.90
N PHE A 45 6.14 -6.08 -16.54
CA PHE A 45 5.14 -7.00 -16.02
C PHE A 45 4.41 -7.70 -17.14
N THR A 46 4.48 -9.02 -17.16
CA THR A 46 3.95 -9.88 -18.23
C THR A 46 2.81 -10.78 -17.76
N VAL A 47 2.07 -11.36 -18.69
CA VAL A 47 1.05 -12.39 -18.43
C VAL A 47 1.66 -13.61 -17.73
N GLU A 48 2.89 -13.99 -18.08
CA GLU A 48 3.62 -15.07 -17.42
C GLU A 48 3.97 -14.73 -15.98
N ASP A 49 4.40 -13.50 -15.71
CA ASP A 49 4.61 -13.03 -14.33
C ASP A 49 3.32 -13.11 -13.51
N ALA A 50 2.20 -12.65 -14.07
CA ALA A 50 0.92 -12.69 -13.40
C ALA A 50 0.51 -14.13 -13.04
N ALA A 51 0.68 -15.09 -13.96
CA ALA A 51 0.42 -16.50 -13.71
C ALA A 51 1.33 -17.06 -12.59
N HIS A 52 2.62 -16.73 -12.61
CA HIS A 52 3.57 -17.17 -11.57
C HIS A 52 3.29 -16.53 -10.21
N ILE A 53 2.88 -15.27 -10.16
CA ILE A 53 2.47 -14.56 -8.94
C ILE A 53 1.25 -15.25 -8.32
N LYS A 54 0.24 -15.53 -9.14
CA LYS A 54 -0.96 -16.27 -8.71
C LYS A 54 -0.63 -17.65 -8.18
N ALA A 55 0.20 -18.40 -8.90
CA ALA A 55 0.64 -19.75 -8.50
C ALA A 55 1.47 -19.74 -7.20
N ALA A 56 2.21 -18.66 -6.92
CA ALA A 56 2.92 -18.48 -5.66
C ALA A 56 1.99 -18.17 -4.47
N GLY A 57 0.71 -17.89 -4.70
CA GLY A 57 -0.30 -17.67 -3.66
C GLY A 57 -0.55 -16.20 -3.32
N PHE A 58 0.04 -15.25 -4.04
CA PHE A 58 -0.30 -13.84 -3.91
C PHE A 58 -1.72 -13.57 -4.42
N SER A 59 -2.42 -12.65 -3.75
CA SER A 59 -3.83 -12.38 -4.00
C SER A 59 -4.10 -11.14 -4.85
N PHE A 60 -3.13 -10.25 -4.98
CA PHE A 60 -3.18 -9.06 -5.81
C PHE A 60 -1.78 -8.62 -6.23
N VAL A 61 -1.70 -7.68 -7.17
CA VAL A 61 -0.46 -6.99 -7.53
C VAL A 61 -0.56 -5.51 -7.19
N ARG A 62 0.57 -4.90 -6.79
CA ARG A 62 0.69 -3.44 -6.66
C ARG A 62 1.57 -2.91 -7.79
N PHE A 63 1.18 -1.82 -8.43
CA PHE A 63 2.05 -1.06 -9.32
C PHE A 63 1.73 0.42 -9.31
N GLY A 64 2.75 1.22 -9.67
CA GLY A 64 2.65 2.67 -9.71
C GLY A 64 2.36 3.22 -11.10
N VAL A 65 1.58 4.34 -11.14
CA VAL A 65 1.25 5.10 -12.35
C VAL A 65 1.52 6.58 -12.10
N TRP A 66 2.06 7.26 -13.11
CA TRP A 66 2.28 8.71 -13.08
C TRP A 66 1.12 9.45 -13.74
N SER A 67 0.38 10.24 -12.92
CA SER A 67 -0.81 10.96 -13.35
C SER A 67 -0.56 11.93 -14.52
N ASP A 68 0.60 12.59 -14.50
CA ASP A 68 1.02 13.57 -15.50
C ASP A 68 1.61 12.95 -16.79
N SER A 69 1.76 11.64 -16.84
CA SER A 69 2.18 10.89 -18.03
C SER A 69 1.00 10.22 -18.76
N LEU A 70 -0.20 10.23 -18.17
CA LEU A 70 -1.39 9.56 -18.71
C LEU A 70 -1.90 10.16 -20.03
N SER A 71 -1.47 11.37 -20.41
CA SER A 71 -1.79 11.97 -21.71
C SER A 71 -0.99 11.33 -22.88
N ALA A 72 0.14 10.66 -22.61
CA ALA A 72 0.96 10.04 -23.63
C ALA A 72 0.40 8.64 -24.02
N LYS A 73 0.05 8.46 -25.28
CA LYS A 73 -0.57 7.20 -25.78
C LYS A 73 0.27 5.95 -25.47
N ALA A 74 1.60 6.01 -25.64
CA ALA A 74 2.48 4.90 -25.33
C ALA A 74 2.44 4.51 -23.86
N TYR A 75 2.34 5.48 -22.95
CA TYR A 75 2.24 5.23 -21.52
C TYR A 75 0.85 4.70 -21.14
N GLN A 76 -0.22 5.21 -21.74
CA GLN A 76 -1.57 4.65 -21.59
C GLN A 76 -1.61 3.18 -22.00
N GLN A 77 -0.98 2.83 -23.12
CA GLN A 77 -0.89 1.44 -23.57
C GLN A 77 -0.14 0.58 -22.56
N GLN A 78 1.00 1.03 -22.05
CA GLN A 78 1.77 0.33 -21.03
C GLN A 78 0.95 0.06 -19.75
N VAL A 79 0.18 1.06 -19.27
CA VAL A 79 -0.74 0.91 -18.14
C VAL A 79 -1.83 -0.13 -18.46
N SER A 80 -2.43 -0.03 -19.66
CA SER A 80 -3.46 -0.97 -20.10
C SER A 80 -2.94 -2.40 -20.18
N ASP A 81 -1.73 -2.59 -20.69
CA ASP A 81 -1.09 -3.92 -20.82
C ASP A 81 -0.83 -4.52 -19.42
N ALA A 82 -0.40 -3.70 -18.45
CA ALA A 82 -0.21 -4.16 -17.07
C ALA A 82 -1.53 -4.61 -16.41
N PHE A 83 -2.62 -3.87 -16.62
CA PHE A 83 -3.95 -4.30 -16.17
C PHE A 83 -4.42 -5.58 -16.89
N ALA A 84 -4.17 -5.70 -18.20
CA ALA A 84 -4.50 -6.90 -18.96
C ALA A 84 -3.73 -8.12 -18.47
N ALA A 85 -2.43 -7.97 -18.15
CA ALA A 85 -1.61 -9.02 -17.57
C ALA A 85 -2.13 -9.46 -16.20
N ALA A 86 -2.44 -8.53 -15.30
CA ALA A 86 -3.02 -8.84 -13.99
C ALA A 86 -4.36 -9.59 -14.12
N ARG A 87 -5.25 -9.09 -15.00
CA ARG A 87 -6.57 -9.69 -15.25
C ARG A 87 -6.48 -11.12 -15.79
N SER A 88 -5.49 -11.43 -16.65
CA SER A 88 -5.32 -12.76 -17.22
C SER A 88 -5.15 -13.86 -16.18
N ALA A 89 -4.61 -13.52 -15.00
CA ALA A 89 -4.43 -14.43 -13.85
C ALA A 89 -5.49 -14.22 -12.75
N GLY A 90 -6.49 -13.37 -12.97
CA GLY A 90 -7.49 -13.03 -11.95
C GLY A 90 -6.87 -12.35 -10.72
N LEU A 91 -5.84 -11.52 -10.92
CA LEU A 91 -5.21 -10.71 -9.89
C LEU A 91 -5.78 -9.29 -9.93
N PRO A 92 -6.50 -8.84 -8.90
CA PRO A 92 -6.86 -7.44 -8.77
C PRO A 92 -5.63 -6.58 -8.45
N VAL A 93 -5.77 -5.25 -8.54
CA VAL A 93 -4.66 -4.30 -8.51
C VAL A 93 -4.81 -3.32 -7.36
N LEU A 94 -3.78 -3.15 -6.55
CA LEU A 94 -3.55 -1.96 -5.73
C LEU A 94 -2.79 -0.95 -6.60
N LEU A 95 -3.49 0.10 -7.03
CA LEU A 95 -2.92 1.10 -7.94
C LEU A 95 -2.39 2.29 -7.16
N THR A 96 -1.07 2.48 -7.15
CA THR A 96 -0.45 3.68 -6.59
C THR A 96 -0.35 4.76 -7.65
N VAL A 97 -0.89 5.94 -7.38
CA VAL A 97 -0.86 7.07 -8.32
C VAL A 97 -0.09 8.25 -7.71
N ARG A 98 0.87 8.78 -8.46
CA ARG A 98 1.62 9.98 -8.07
C ARG A 98 1.95 10.83 -9.30
N ALA A 99 2.34 12.08 -9.11
CA ALA A 99 2.92 12.90 -10.18
C ALA A 99 4.44 12.67 -10.25
N LEU A 100 5.00 12.72 -11.46
CA LEU A 100 6.44 12.66 -11.72
C LEU A 100 7.04 14.06 -11.82
N LYS A 101 6.30 15.00 -12.44
CA LYS A 101 6.75 16.38 -12.66
C LYS A 101 6.65 17.21 -11.38
N PRO A 102 7.47 18.25 -11.24
CA PRO A 102 7.31 19.22 -10.15
C PRO A 102 5.89 19.79 -10.07
N LEU A 103 5.37 19.90 -8.84
CA LEU A 103 4.11 20.60 -8.60
C LEU A 103 4.35 22.11 -8.54
N PRO A 104 3.46 22.93 -9.11
CA PRO A 104 3.54 24.38 -9.01
C PRO A 104 3.24 24.81 -7.57
N ALA A 105 4.27 25.21 -6.83
CA ALA A 105 4.13 25.57 -5.41
C ALA A 105 3.18 26.76 -5.16
N ASN A 106 2.97 27.60 -6.17
CA ASN A 106 2.05 28.74 -6.14
C ASN A 106 0.63 28.43 -6.61
N ASP A 107 0.37 27.20 -7.09
CA ASP A 107 -0.95 26.80 -7.59
C ASP A 107 -1.23 25.31 -7.28
N LEU A 108 -1.11 24.95 -6.01
CA LEU A 108 -1.35 23.59 -5.53
C LEU A 108 -2.82 23.18 -5.64
N ALA A 109 -3.74 24.14 -5.64
CA ALA A 109 -5.17 23.86 -5.77
C ALA A 109 -5.48 23.30 -7.17
N THR A 110 -5.11 23.99 -8.24
CA THR A 110 -5.29 23.52 -9.62
C THR A 110 -4.52 22.21 -9.88
N ALA A 111 -3.31 22.08 -9.32
CA ALA A 111 -2.56 20.84 -9.44
C ALA A 111 -3.29 19.66 -8.75
N GLY A 112 -3.87 19.88 -7.57
CA GLY A 112 -4.66 18.89 -6.85
C GLY A 112 -5.94 18.50 -7.59
N GLU A 113 -6.66 19.44 -8.16
CA GLU A 113 -7.83 19.18 -9.00
C GLU A 113 -7.47 18.36 -10.24
N SER A 114 -6.38 18.70 -10.92
CA SER A 114 -5.88 17.96 -12.08
C SER A 114 -5.48 16.52 -11.71
N PHE A 115 -4.85 16.35 -10.56
CA PHE A 115 -4.51 15.03 -10.03
C PHE A 115 -5.76 14.21 -9.68
N ALA A 116 -6.76 14.81 -9.04
CA ALA A 116 -8.03 14.17 -8.74
C ALA A 116 -8.78 13.72 -10.01
N ASN A 117 -8.75 14.51 -11.08
CA ASN A 117 -9.32 14.14 -12.37
C ASN A 117 -8.62 12.92 -12.98
N ALA A 118 -7.29 12.82 -12.83
CA ALA A 118 -6.54 11.63 -13.27
C ALA A 118 -6.95 10.39 -12.45
N LEU A 119 -7.10 10.51 -11.12
CA LEU A 119 -7.61 9.43 -10.26
C LEU A 119 -9.00 8.96 -10.70
N ALA A 120 -9.93 9.90 -10.92
CA ALA A 120 -11.29 9.59 -11.37
C ALA A 120 -11.31 8.91 -12.76
N GLY A 121 -10.42 9.31 -13.66
CA GLY A 121 -10.25 8.67 -14.97
C GLY A 121 -9.77 7.23 -14.88
N LEU A 122 -8.80 6.96 -14.01
CA LEU A 122 -8.30 5.62 -13.74
C LEU A 122 -9.37 4.74 -13.06
N GLU A 123 -10.08 5.29 -12.07
CA GLU A 123 -11.19 4.60 -11.42
C GLU A 123 -12.27 4.22 -12.43
N LYS A 124 -12.70 5.16 -13.28
CA LYS A 124 -13.68 4.90 -14.34
C LYS A 124 -13.26 3.78 -15.29
N SER A 125 -11.96 3.70 -15.60
CA SER A 125 -11.44 2.72 -16.57
C SER A 125 -11.21 1.35 -15.98
N TYR A 126 -10.89 1.24 -14.67
CA TYR A 126 -10.37 0.01 -14.07
C TYR A 126 -11.04 -0.42 -12.75
N SER A 127 -12.11 0.23 -12.29
CA SER A 127 -12.73 -0.02 -10.97
C SER A 127 -13.00 -1.49 -10.67
N ALA A 128 -13.47 -2.25 -11.66
CA ALA A 128 -13.73 -3.69 -11.51
C ALA A 128 -12.48 -4.55 -11.25
N GLN A 129 -11.30 -4.00 -11.49
CA GLN A 129 -10.01 -4.67 -11.28
C GLN A 129 -9.22 -4.10 -10.10
N LEU A 130 -9.69 -2.99 -9.50
CA LEU A 130 -8.98 -2.32 -8.42
C LEU A 130 -9.35 -2.92 -7.06
N VAL A 131 -8.34 -3.27 -6.26
CA VAL A 131 -8.50 -3.48 -4.82
C VAL A 131 -8.72 -2.13 -4.16
N ALA A 132 -7.84 -1.18 -4.46
CA ALA A 132 -7.86 0.20 -4.00
C ALA A 132 -7.01 1.09 -4.91
N ILE A 133 -7.22 2.40 -4.82
CA ILE A 133 -6.29 3.40 -5.32
C ILE A 133 -5.50 3.96 -4.14
N GLU A 134 -4.18 3.86 -4.20
CA GLU A 134 -3.28 4.52 -3.27
C GLU A 134 -2.92 5.90 -3.80
N ILE A 135 -3.30 6.91 -3.02
CA ILE A 135 -3.05 8.32 -3.36
C ILE A 135 -1.64 8.68 -2.88
N TRP A 136 -0.70 8.76 -3.80
CA TRP A 136 0.72 9.05 -3.60
C TRP A 136 1.57 7.87 -3.12
N ASN A 137 2.90 8.13 -3.00
CA ASN A 137 3.93 7.22 -2.50
C ASN A 137 5.04 8.02 -1.83
N GLU A 138 5.25 7.80 -0.55
CA GLU A 138 6.30 8.39 0.28
C GLU A 138 6.39 9.92 0.19
N PRO A 139 5.26 10.66 0.35
CA PRO A 139 5.29 12.11 0.26
C PRO A 139 6.06 12.79 1.40
N ASP A 140 6.29 12.06 2.49
CA ASP A 140 7.08 12.47 3.65
C ASP A 140 8.60 12.39 3.43
N LEU A 141 9.04 11.95 2.23
CA LEU A 141 10.44 12.01 1.78
C LEU A 141 10.60 13.08 0.69
N ASP A 142 11.56 13.97 0.87
CA ASP A 142 11.87 15.03 -0.11
C ASP A 142 12.12 14.53 -1.52
N THR A 143 12.66 13.32 -1.65
CA THR A 143 12.92 12.68 -2.94
C THR A 143 11.63 12.37 -3.71
N TYR A 144 10.53 12.10 -3.00
CA TYR A 144 9.25 11.68 -3.60
C TYR A 144 8.15 12.71 -3.50
N TRP A 145 8.41 13.84 -2.81
CA TRP A 145 7.49 14.97 -2.80
C TRP A 145 8.00 16.08 -3.73
N PRO A 146 7.29 16.40 -4.82
CA PRO A 146 7.84 17.22 -5.91
C PRO A 146 8.23 18.65 -5.51
N THR A 147 7.62 19.21 -4.47
CA THR A 147 7.99 20.56 -3.98
C THR A 147 9.19 20.53 -3.03
N ARG A 148 9.60 19.36 -2.53
CA ARG A 148 10.57 19.17 -1.45
C ARG A 148 10.24 19.95 -0.17
N ASN A 149 8.96 20.24 0.04
CA ASN A 149 8.46 20.98 1.20
C ASN A 149 7.12 20.38 1.63
N PHE A 150 7.20 19.19 2.25
CA PHE A 150 6.02 18.46 2.70
C PHE A 150 5.17 19.28 3.66
N ASP A 151 5.79 19.91 4.67
CA ASP A 151 5.09 20.55 5.78
C ASP A 151 4.13 21.67 5.34
N THR A 152 4.49 22.41 4.30
CA THR A 152 3.69 23.56 3.84
C THR A 152 2.85 23.28 2.59
N THR A 153 3.22 22.28 1.77
CA THR A 153 2.60 22.09 0.46
C THR A 153 1.74 20.82 0.35
N PHE A 154 1.97 19.82 1.20
CA PHE A 154 1.24 18.55 1.13
C PHE A 154 -0.25 18.73 1.46
N VAL A 155 -0.58 19.37 2.59
CA VAL A 155 -1.96 19.55 3.03
C VAL A 155 -2.77 20.40 2.03
N PRO A 156 -2.29 21.57 1.56
CA PRO A 156 -3.02 22.33 0.54
C PRO A 156 -3.31 21.54 -0.75
N PHE A 157 -2.33 20.78 -1.24
CA PHE A 157 -2.52 19.93 -2.41
C PHE A 157 -3.56 18.83 -2.15
N MET A 158 -3.42 18.07 -1.06
CA MET A 158 -4.33 16.96 -0.74
C MET A 158 -5.74 17.43 -0.39
N ASN A 159 -5.90 18.60 0.21
CA ASN A 159 -7.22 19.20 0.42
C ASN A 159 -7.91 19.47 -0.91
N ALA A 160 -7.20 19.98 -1.92
CA ALA A 160 -7.78 20.17 -3.26
C ALA A 160 -8.14 18.82 -3.91
N VAL A 161 -7.28 17.81 -3.78
CA VAL A 161 -7.60 16.44 -4.23
C VAL A 161 -8.85 15.91 -3.55
N CYS A 162 -8.92 15.94 -2.23
CA CYS A 162 -10.03 15.41 -1.45
C CYS A 162 -11.34 16.16 -1.76
N LYS A 163 -11.28 17.50 -1.87
CA LYS A 163 -12.41 18.34 -2.26
C LYS A 163 -12.99 17.94 -3.62
N SER A 164 -12.14 17.75 -4.61
CA SER A 164 -12.56 17.36 -5.97
C SER A 164 -13.14 15.94 -6.00
N LEU A 165 -12.67 15.05 -5.14
CA LEU A 165 -13.15 13.66 -5.04
C LEU A 165 -14.45 13.50 -4.23
N GLN A 166 -14.88 14.51 -3.46
CA GLN A 166 -16.12 14.43 -2.64
C GLN A 166 -17.39 14.26 -3.48
N GLY A 167 -17.42 14.81 -4.69
CA GLY A 167 -18.58 14.76 -5.60
C GLY A 167 -18.75 13.41 -6.32
N THR A 168 -17.77 12.52 -6.20
CA THR A 168 -17.81 11.20 -6.82
C THR A 168 -18.11 10.15 -5.76
N ALA A 169 -19.19 9.37 -5.91
CA ALA A 169 -19.39 8.19 -5.08
C ALA A 169 -18.30 7.17 -5.45
N PRO A 170 -17.30 6.90 -4.57
CA PRO A 170 -16.23 5.99 -4.93
C PRO A 170 -16.76 4.58 -4.99
N THR A 171 -16.58 3.91 -6.12
CA THR A 171 -16.77 2.46 -6.25
C THR A 171 -15.52 1.70 -5.81
N THR A 172 -14.38 2.40 -5.74
CA THR A 172 -13.06 1.87 -5.38
C THR A 172 -12.56 2.49 -4.08
N PRO A 173 -12.14 1.71 -3.09
CA PRO A 173 -11.52 2.22 -1.88
C PRO A 173 -10.29 3.08 -2.19
N ARG A 174 -10.11 4.16 -1.42
CA ARG A 174 -8.94 5.05 -1.52
C ARG A 174 -8.10 4.91 -0.26
N VAL A 175 -6.81 4.64 -0.45
CA VAL A 175 -5.85 4.55 0.65
C VAL A 175 -4.78 5.62 0.50
N GLY A 176 -4.22 6.10 1.54
CA GLY A 176 -3.21 7.14 1.47
C GLY A 176 -2.34 7.19 2.73
N TYR A 177 -1.12 7.61 2.58
CA TYR A 177 -0.49 8.15 1.36
C TYR A 177 0.81 7.40 1.03
N GLY A 178 0.91 6.12 1.44
CA GLY A 178 2.13 5.33 1.32
C GLY A 178 3.30 5.97 2.06
N PHE A 179 3.09 6.47 3.28
CA PHE A 179 4.15 7.13 4.03
C PHE A 179 5.36 6.22 4.21
N ALA A 180 6.57 6.75 4.05
CA ALA A 180 7.82 6.01 4.24
C ALA A 180 8.00 5.48 5.68
N ARG A 181 7.26 6.07 6.63
CA ARG A 181 7.13 5.63 8.02
C ARG A 181 5.68 5.75 8.47
N PRO A 182 5.20 4.88 9.37
CA PRO A 182 3.85 5.05 9.90
C PRO A 182 3.73 6.38 10.65
N PRO A 183 2.54 7.01 10.63
CA PRO A 183 2.27 8.16 11.48
C PRO A 183 2.51 7.82 12.95
N THR A 184 3.17 8.73 13.66
CA THR A 184 3.44 8.65 15.10
C THR A 184 3.13 9.97 15.77
N ALA A 185 2.99 9.99 17.09
CA ALA A 185 2.69 11.22 17.85
C ALA A 185 3.67 12.35 17.50
N GLY A 186 3.13 13.46 17.03
CA GLY A 186 3.90 14.66 16.67
C GLY A 186 4.66 14.61 15.35
N SER A 187 4.59 13.51 14.57
CA SER A 187 5.22 13.46 13.25
C SER A 187 4.54 14.38 12.24
N ALA A 188 5.27 14.85 11.23
CA ALA A 188 4.73 15.68 10.15
C ALA A 188 3.57 14.97 9.42
N SER A 189 3.67 13.67 9.17
CA SER A 189 2.60 12.86 8.60
C SER A 189 1.34 12.84 9.47
N THR A 190 1.48 12.76 10.80
CA THR A 190 0.33 12.82 11.73
C THR A 190 -0.34 14.18 11.70
N VAL A 191 0.44 15.27 11.73
CA VAL A 191 -0.10 16.63 11.65
C VAL A 191 -0.85 16.85 10.34
N ALA A 192 -0.28 16.41 9.22
CA ALA A 192 -0.90 16.51 7.91
C ALA A 192 -2.21 15.70 7.83
N LEU A 193 -2.17 14.41 8.23
CA LEU A 193 -3.36 13.55 8.26
C LEU A 193 -4.49 14.12 9.13
N SER A 194 -4.17 14.63 10.32
CA SER A 194 -5.18 15.21 11.21
C SER A 194 -5.94 16.36 10.55
N ARG A 195 -5.23 17.22 9.80
CA ARG A 195 -5.86 18.33 9.06
C ARG A 195 -6.74 17.82 7.93
N ILE A 196 -6.21 16.88 7.11
CA ILE A 196 -6.94 16.35 5.94
C ILE A 196 -8.17 15.56 6.38
N VAL A 197 -8.04 14.64 7.34
CA VAL A 197 -9.15 13.79 7.80
C VAL A 197 -10.22 14.61 8.54
N SER A 198 -9.82 15.64 9.28
CA SER A 198 -10.78 16.57 9.91
C SER A 198 -11.61 17.33 8.90
N GLU A 199 -11.00 17.82 7.80
CA GLU A 199 -11.68 18.59 6.76
C GLU A 199 -12.43 17.71 5.76
N TYR A 200 -11.85 16.54 5.42
CA TYR A 200 -12.38 15.59 4.43
C TYR A 200 -12.42 14.15 4.98
N PRO A 201 -13.30 13.84 5.94
CA PRO A 201 -13.29 12.54 6.64
C PRO A 201 -13.61 11.33 5.76
N LYS A 202 -14.14 11.55 4.54
CA LYS A 202 -14.45 10.50 3.57
C LYS A 202 -13.45 10.43 2.40
N CYS A 203 -12.34 11.18 2.48
CA CYS A 203 -11.33 11.16 1.43
C CYS A 203 -10.58 9.83 1.36
N LEU A 204 -10.30 9.23 2.50
CA LEU A 204 -9.60 7.96 2.64
C LEU A 204 -10.46 6.89 3.33
N ASN A 205 -10.25 5.64 2.93
CA ASN A 205 -10.82 4.46 3.57
C ASN A 205 -9.79 3.74 4.48
N ALA A 206 -8.48 3.98 4.24
CA ALA A 206 -7.39 3.45 5.07
C ALA A 206 -6.15 4.34 4.95
N ILE A 207 -5.25 4.24 5.92
CA ILE A 207 -3.95 4.92 5.90
C ILE A 207 -2.87 3.91 5.52
N SER A 208 -2.12 4.21 4.43
CA SER A 208 -1.04 3.35 3.97
C SER A 208 0.33 3.86 4.38
N TYR A 209 1.24 2.92 4.70
CA TYR A 209 2.61 3.22 5.11
C TYR A 209 3.57 2.05 4.82
N HIS A 210 4.89 2.32 4.89
CA HIS A 210 5.97 1.40 4.59
C HIS A 210 6.82 1.11 5.85
N PRO A 211 6.63 -0.04 6.54
CA PRO A 211 7.31 -0.34 7.81
C PRO A 211 8.69 -0.98 7.62
N TYR A 212 9.53 -0.42 6.73
CA TYR A 212 10.90 -0.92 6.55
C TYR A 212 11.70 -0.91 7.85
N GLY A 213 12.29 -2.06 8.20
CA GLY A 213 13.11 -2.23 9.39
C GLY A 213 12.35 -2.28 10.72
N MET A 214 11.01 -2.29 10.68
CA MET A 214 10.18 -2.38 11.90
C MET A 214 9.96 -3.82 12.32
N THR A 215 9.87 -4.03 13.63
CA THR A 215 9.45 -5.30 14.24
C THR A 215 7.94 -5.44 14.22
N ALA A 216 7.41 -6.65 14.40
CA ALA A 216 5.98 -6.92 14.53
C ALA A 216 5.31 -6.09 15.65
N THR A 217 5.99 -5.90 16.78
CA THR A 217 5.49 -5.05 17.87
C THR A 217 5.37 -3.59 17.45
N GLN A 218 6.35 -3.06 16.74
CA GLN A 218 6.30 -1.67 16.23
C GLN A 218 5.17 -1.50 15.20
N ILE A 219 4.96 -2.49 14.34
CA ILE A 219 3.84 -2.50 13.38
C ILE A 219 2.50 -2.53 14.12
N SER A 220 2.35 -3.39 15.14
CA SER A 220 1.14 -3.45 15.97
C SER A 220 0.85 -2.12 16.66
N ASN A 221 1.88 -1.47 17.21
CA ASN A 221 1.73 -0.15 17.84
C ASN A 221 1.31 0.92 16.82
N ALA A 222 1.87 0.87 15.60
CA ALA A 222 1.48 1.78 14.52
C ALA A 222 0.01 1.58 14.11
N GLN A 223 -0.45 0.33 13.98
CA GLN A 223 -1.87 0.02 13.71
C GLN A 223 -2.78 0.60 14.79
N THR A 224 -2.42 0.38 16.06
CA THR A 224 -3.19 0.92 17.21
C THR A 224 -3.22 2.45 17.19
N PHE A 225 -2.08 3.09 16.93
CA PHE A 225 -1.99 4.56 16.84
C PHE A 225 -2.88 5.11 15.72
N ILE A 226 -2.81 4.52 14.52
CA ILE A 226 -3.61 4.93 13.36
C ILE A 226 -5.10 4.80 13.68
N GLN A 227 -5.53 3.65 14.21
CA GLN A 227 -6.93 3.41 14.54
C GLN A 227 -7.45 4.36 15.61
N GLN A 228 -6.67 4.64 16.65
CA GLN A 228 -7.08 5.51 17.75
C GLN A 228 -7.17 6.99 17.36
N ASN A 229 -6.27 7.45 16.47
CA ASN A 229 -6.18 8.88 16.15
C ASN A 229 -6.97 9.29 14.92
N PHE A 230 -7.19 8.37 13.97
CA PHE A 230 -7.84 8.67 12.68
C PHE A 230 -9.13 7.88 12.46
N HIS A 231 -9.45 6.88 13.31
CA HIS A 231 -10.58 5.96 13.15
C HIS A 231 -10.59 5.23 11.80
N LEU A 232 -9.41 5.07 11.18
CA LEU A 232 -9.18 4.37 9.94
C LEU A 232 -8.25 3.17 10.17
N PRO A 233 -8.38 2.08 9.41
CA PRO A 233 -7.41 0.99 9.46
C PRO A 233 -6.08 1.41 8.82
N GLY A 234 -4.98 0.84 9.33
CA GLY A 234 -3.68 0.92 8.68
C GLY A 234 -3.50 -0.20 7.67
N VAL A 235 -2.86 0.07 6.53
CA VAL A 235 -2.45 -0.92 5.52
C VAL A 235 -0.98 -0.77 5.20
N ILE A 236 -0.33 -1.87 4.84
CA ILE A 236 1.08 -1.89 4.44
C ILE A 236 1.14 -1.98 2.92
N SER A 237 1.27 -0.83 2.27
CA SER A 237 1.29 -0.82 0.80
C SER A 237 2.63 -1.22 0.21
N GLU A 238 3.71 -1.17 1.00
CA GLU A 238 5.03 -1.60 0.57
C GLU A 238 5.88 -2.03 1.75
N TRP A 239 6.52 -3.20 1.62
CA TRP A 239 7.59 -3.66 2.50
C TRP A 239 8.44 -4.68 1.77
N GLY A 240 9.75 -4.65 2.00
CA GLY A 240 10.68 -5.59 1.41
C GLY A 240 12.02 -5.63 2.13
N ILE A 241 12.84 -6.59 1.72
CA ILE A 241 14.22 -6.75 2.18
C ILE A 241 15.11 -7.13 1.01
N SER A 242 16.21 -6.42 0.82
CA SER A 242 17.16 -6.71 -0.24
C SER A 242 18.07 -7.90 0.10
N ALA A 243 18.49 -8.66 -0.91
CA ALA A 243 19.42 -9.78 -0.78
C ALA A 243 20.90 -9.33 -0.68
N LEU A 244 21.17 -8.22 0.00
CA LEU A 244 22.54 -7.81 0.29
C LEU A 244 23.20 -8.71 1.35
N SER A 245 24.51 -8.84 1.29
CA SER A 245 25.30 -9.61 2.29
C SER A 245 25.04 -9.13 3.72
N SER A 246 24.88 -7.82 3.92
CA SER A 246 24.50 -7.22 5.21
C SER A 246 23.14 -7.69 5.76
N ASN A 247 22.27 -8.21 4.90
CA ASN A 247 21.00 -8.81 5.26
C ASN A 247 21.05 -10.35 5.35
N GLY A 248 22.21 -10.97 5.12
CA GLY A 248 22.40 -12.42 5.05
C GLY A 248 22.23 -12.99 3.64
N GLY A 249 22.35 -12.16 2.59
CA GLY A 249 22.22 -12.59 1.19
C GLY A 249 20.82 -13.10 0.84
N ASN A 250 20.74 -14.03 -0.09
CA ASN A 250 19.48 -14.63 -0.53
C ASN A 250 18.76 -15.42 0.59
N ASP A 251 19.50 -16.12 1.45
CA ASP A 251 18.91 -16.92 2.54
C ASP A 251 18.36 -16.00 3.65
N GLY A 252 19.09 -14.93 3.96
CA GLY A 252 18.60 -13.91 4.89
C GLY A 252 17.36 -13.17 4.36
N GLN A 253 17.33 -12.87 3.06
CA GLN A 253 16.13 -12.34 2.40
C GLN A 253 14.95 -13.31 2.54
N ALA A 254 15.13 -14.59 2.24
CA ALA A 254 14.09 -15.61 2.32
C ALA A 254 13.52 -15.75 3.73
N SER A 255 14.40 -15.85 4.73
CA SER A 255 14.00 -15.94 6.14
C SER A 255 13.20 -14.74 6.62
N LYS A 256 13.65 -13.53 6.29
CA LYS A 256 12.97 -12.29 6.71
C LYS A 256 11.63 -12.11 6.02
N ILE A 257 11.49 -12.48 4.74
CA ILE A 257 10.21 -12.45 4.01
C ILE A 257 9.22 -13.44 4.63
N ALA A 258 9.65 -14.67 4.92
CA ALA A 258 8.80 -15.66 5.57
C ALA A 258 8.29 -15.16 6.93
N SER A 259 9.18 -14.64 7.77
CA SER A 259 8.83 -14.09 9.08
C SER A 259 7.86 -12.91 8.97
N PHE A 260 8.10 -11.98 8.04
CA PHE A 260 7.21 -10.83 7.85
C PHE A 260 5.81 -11.24 7.40
N ILE A 261 5.69 -12.18 6.44
CA ILE A 261 4.39 -12.72 6.00
C ILE A 261 3.64 -13.35 7.17
N ALA A 262 4.32 -14.15 8.00
CA ALA A 262 3.74 -14.74 9.19
C ALA A 262 3.26 -13.67 10.20
N ASP A 263 4.05 -12.62 10.40
CA ASP A 263 3.71 -11.52 11.30
C ASP A 263 2.49 -10.73 10.84
N VAL A 264 2.41 -10.33 9.57
CA VAL A 264 1.27 -9.56 9.05
C VAL A 264 -0.01 -10.38 9.04
N LYS A 265 0.06 -11.70 8.81
CA LYS A 265 -1.07 -12.63 8.97
C LYS A 265 -1.55 -12.67 10.42
N ARG A 266 -0.63 -12.87 11.37
CA ARG A 266 -0.94 -12.89 12.82
C ARG A 266 -1.50 -11.56 13.32
N LEU A 267 -1.03 -10.44 12.80
CA LEU A 267 -1.51 -9.10 13.13
C LEU A 267 -2.81 -8.72 12.40
N ASN A 268 -3.33 -9.59 11.52
CA ASN A 268 -4.53 -9.34 10.72
C ASN A 268 -4.48 -8.02 9.95
N ILE A 269 -3.31 -7.70 9.33
CA ILE A 269 -3.19 -6.48 8.53
C ILE A 269 -4.13 -6.59 7.32
N PRO A 270 -5.04 -5.61 7.10
CA PRO A 270 -6.10 -5.74 6.10
C PRO A 270 -5.59 -5.84 4.65
N LEU A 271 -4.41 -5.28 4.37
CA LEU A 271 -3.77 -5.34 3.07
C LEU A 271 -2.26 -5.15 3.24
N THR A 272 -1.47 -6.01 2.58
CA THR A 272 0.00 -5.96 2.60
C THR A 272 0.56 -6.24 1.22
N SER A 273 1.52 -5.42 0.74
CA SER A 273 2.24 -5.65 -0.52
C SER A 273 3.74 -5.85 -0.27
N ILE A 274 4.30 -6.91 -0.83
CA ILE A 274 5.73 -7.23 -0.75
C ILE A 274 6.48 -6.53 -1.90
N TYR A 275 7.53 -5.80 -1.60
CA TYR A 275 8.45 -5.19 -2.55
C TYR A 275 9.67 -6.09 -2.75
N GLU A 276 9.92 -6.69 -3.93
CA GLU A 276 9.18 -6.65 -5.18
C GLU A 276 9.24 -8.02 -5.91
N TRP A 277 8.51 -8.22 -7.00
CA TRP A 277 8.49 -9.49 -7.73
C TRP A 277 9.82 -9.82 -8.41
N LYS A 278 10.36 -8.91 -9.23
CA LYS A 278 11.64 -9.06 -9.92
C LYS A 278 12.65 -7.99 -9.49
N ASN A 279 13.90 -8.36 -9.40
CA ASN A 279 15.01 -7.42 -9.26
C ASN A 279 14.96 -6.35 -10.35
N SER A 280 15.36 -5.13 -10.01
CA SER A 280 15.44 -4.00 -10.94
C SER A 280 16.86 -3.73 -11.37
N ASP A 281 17.17 -3.88 -12.67
CA ASP A 281 18.47 -3.51 -13.21
C ASP A 281 18.72 -1.99 -13.21
N THR A 282 17.63 -1.19 -13.12
CA THR A 282 17.67 0.28 -13.11
C THR A 282 17.60 0.88 -11.71
N GLY A 283 17.75 0.07 -10.66
CA GLY A 283 17.80 0.57 -9.28
C GLY A 283 18.95 1.55 -9.07
N SER A 284 18.72 2.58 -8.24
CA SER A 284 19.69 3.66 -7.98
C SER A 284 20.97 3.19 -7.27
N ASN A 285 20.92 2.04 -6.62
CA ASN A 285 22.05 1.44 -5.89
C ASN A 285 21.82 -0.08 -5.75
N ASP A 286 22.80 -0.79 -5.21
CA ASP A 286 22.75 -2.25 -5.06
C ASP A 286 21.59 -2.73 -4.18
N ARG A 287 21.19 -1.95 -3.17
CA ARG A 287 20.03 -2.26 -2.36
C ARG A 287 18.76 -2.30 -3.22
N GLU A 288 18.53 -1.24 -4.01
CA GLU A 288 17.34 -1.09 -4.87
C GLU A 288 17.31 -2.11 -6.03
N LYS A 289 18.45 -2.65 -6.41
CA LYS A 289 18.55 -3.71 -7.44
C LYS A 289 18.27 -5.12 -6.92
N ASN A 290 18.16 -5.33 -5.60
CA ASN A 290 18.18 -6.68 -5.02
C ASN A 290 16.97 -7.04 -4.16
N PHE A 291 15.85 -6.33 -4.27
CA PHE A 291 14.62 -6.62 -3.52
C PHE A 291 13.79 -7.78 -4.11
N GLY A 292 13.95 -8.10 -5.39
CA GLY A 292 13.13 -9.07 -6.11
C GLY A 292 13.09 -10.45 -5.46
N LEU A 293 11.94 -11.10 -5.55
CA LEU A 293 11.77 -12.54 -5.29
C LEU A 293 12.37 -13.38 -6.42
N LEU A 294 12.51 -12.77 -7.60
CA LEU A 294 13.22 -13.28 -8.77
C LEU A 294 14.43 -12.39 -9.06
N THR A 295 15.41 -12.92 -9.78
CA THR A 295 16.43 -12.09 -10.43
C THR A 295 15.80 -11.22 -11.52
N SER A 296 16.52 -10.25 -12.07
CA SER A 296 16.07 -9.45 -13.23
C SER A 296 15.81 -10.31 -14.46
N GLY A 297 16.57 -11.39 -14.64
CA GLY A 297 16.36 -12.39 -15.69
C GLY A 297 15.23 -13.39 -15.40
N GLY A 298 14.43 -13.20 -14.33
CA GLY A 298 13.26 -14.04 -14.04
C GLY A 298 13.57 -15.36 -13.30
N GLN A 299 14.83 -15.61 -12.91
CA GLN A 299 15.18 -16.82 -12.16
C GLN A 299 14.70 -16.72 -10.71
N PRO A 300 14.06 -17.78 -10.18
CA PRO A 300 13.57 -17.77 -8.77
C PRO A 300 14.73 -17.68 -7.78
N LYS A 301 14.57 -16.81 -6.78
CA LYS A 301 15.43 -16.78 -5.59
C LYS A 301 14.80 -17.60 -4.45
N PRO A 302 15.55 -18.02 -3.42
CA PRO A 302 14.99 -18.69 -2.24
C PRO A 302 13.81 -17.96 -1.61
N ALA A 303 13.82 -16.63 -1.69
CA ALA A 303 12.76 -15.75 -1.19
C ALA A 303 11.38 -16.02 -1.84
N LYS A 304 11.34 -16.42 -3.15
CA LYS A 304 10.07 -16.80 -3.82
C LYS A 304 9.46 -18.03 -3.18
N LEU A 305 10.27 -19.08 -2.94
CA LEU A 305 9.80 -20.31 -2.32
C LEU A 305 9.33 -20.05 -0.88
N ALA A 306 10.11 -19.29 -0.11
CA ALA A 306 9.77 -18.92 1.25
C ALA A 306 8.44 -18.16 1.34
N ALA A 307 8.22 -17.19 0.45
CA ALA A 307 6.95 -16.47 0.34
C ALA A 307 5.80 -17.42 -0.01
N ALA A 308 5.95 -18.24 -1.05
CA ALA A 308 4.92 -19.18 -1.49
C ALA A 308 4.54 -20.19 -0.39
N THR A 309 5.51 -20.69 0.38
CA THR A 309 5.25 -21.57 1.52
C THR A 309 4.37 -20.87 2.56
N GLN A 310 4.72 -19.65 2.96
CA GLN A 310 3.96 -18.89 3.96
C GLN A 310 2.56 -18.47 3.48
N LEU A 311 2.42 -18.15 2.19
CA LEU A 311 1.13 -17.75 1.60
C LEU A 311 0.15 -18.93 1.49
N ASN A 312 0.64 -20.16 1.37
CA ASN A 312 -0.18 -21.36 1.20
C ASN A 312 -0.35 -22.17 2.50
N THR A 313 0.33 -21.83 3.59
CA THR A 313 -0.03 -22.32 4.93
C THR A 313 -1.36 -21.69 5.38
N GLN A 314 -2.28 -22.54 5.88
CA GLN A 314 -3.56 -22.12 6.45
C GLN A 314 -3.39 -21.39 7.76
#